data_0171b870bb67636188f7dea3be7059aa
#
_entry.id   0171b870bb67636188f7dea3be7059aa
#
_cell.length_a   1.000
_cell.length_b   1.000
_cell.length_c   1.000
_cell.angle_alpha   90.00
_cell.angle_beta   90.00
_cell.angle_gamma   90.00
#
_symmetry.space_group_name_H-M   'P 1'
#
loop_
_entity.id
_entity.type
_entity.pdbx_description
1 polymer ?
#
loop_
_entity_poly.entity_id
_entity_poly.type
_entity_poly.pdbx_seq_one_letter_code
_entity_poly.pdbx_strand_id
1 'polypeptide(L)'
;VTPVGNKALVYTRDSIAAPAEAYLSEGWSQGVQLTNVATARIAALAPVETRRFEFAGAGGDTVHGQITKPSGVDGQIPAILYVHGGPQGSFNDGWSSRWNPRVLASQGYAVISVDFHGSTGYGQAFTDAINRDWGGKPLEDLQKGLAAALALDSQIDGERACAMGASYGGYMMNWIEGNWPDRFKCLVQHDGLFDMRSFYYATEELWFPRWDFGGSYAQNSKLYERWNPVNYVDNWQTPMLV
;
A
#
# COMPACT_ATOMS: atom_id res chain seq x y z
N VAL A 1 -4.91 -23.85 -4.69
CA VAL A 1 -5.65 -24.68 -5.67
C VAL A 1 -5.19 -26.13 -5.54
N THR A 2 -6.14 -27.07 -5.35
CA THR A 2 -5.84 -28.49 -5.17
C THR A 2 -6.68 -29.30 -6.17
N PRO A 3 -6.07 -30.13 -7.04
CA PRO A 3 -6.82 -31.04 -7.90
C PRO A 3 -7.58 -32.10 -7.12
N VAL A 4 -8.79 -32.40 -7.58
CA VAL A 4 -9.64 -33.48 -7.05
C VAL A 4 -9.98 -34.42 -8.21
N GLY A 5 -9.38 -35.59 -8.22
CA GLY A 5 -9.45 -36.50 -9.39
C GLY A 5 -8.91 -35.82 -10.66
N ASN A 6 -9.50 -36.17 -11.80
CA ASN A 6 -9.00 -35.71 -13.10
C ASN A 6 -9.78 -34.52 -13.70
N LYS A 7 -10.84 -34.04 -13.05
CA LYS A 7 -11.79 -33.08 -13.64
C LYS A 7 -12.21 -31.95 -12.72
N ALA A 8 -11.80 -31.96 -11.45
CA ALA A 8 -12.24 -30.96 -10.51
C ALA A 8 -11.07 -30.31 -9.78
N LEU A 9 -11.27 -29.07 -9.34
CA LEU A 9 -10.34 -28.29 -8.55
C LEU A 9 -11.05 -27.77 -7.31
N VAL A 10 -10.43 -27.92 -6.16
CA VAL A 10 -10.78 -27.16 -4.94
C VAL A 10 -9.81 -26.00 -4.81
N TYR A 11 -10.33 -24.81 -4.57
CA TYR A 11 -9.55 -23.59 -4.39
C TYR A 11 -10.18 -22.66 -3.37
N THR A 12 -9.39 -21.78 -2.81
CA THR A 12 -9.87 -20.66 -1.99
C THR A 12 -10.00 -19.42 -2.85
N ARG A 13 -11.00 -18.62 -2.58
CA ARG A 13 -11.21 -17.30 -3.18
C ARG A 13 -11.55 -16.31 -2.09
N ASP A 14 -10.86 -15.20 -2.09
CA ASP A 14 -11.13 -14.02 -1.28
C ASP A 14 -11.23 -12.77 -2.14
N SER A 15 -11.53 -11.66 -1.54
CA SER A 15 -11.48 -10.33 -2.13
C SER A 15 -11.28 -9.31 -1.01
N ILE A 16 -11.04 -8.06 -1.35
CA ILE A 16 -11.00 -6.98 -0.35
C ILE A 16 -12.29 -6.90 0.49
N ALA A 17 -13.40 -7.39 -0.04
CA ALA A 17 -14.71 -7.34 0.62
C ALA A 17 -14.96 -8.50 1.59
N ALA A 18 -14.30 -9.66 1.42
CA ALA A 18 -14.56 -10.86 2.21
C ALA A 18 -13.33 -11.77 2.30
N PRO A 19 -13.10 -12.42 3.46
CA PRO A 19 -12.05 -13.41 3.60
C PRO A 19 -12.32 -14.67 2.76
N ALA A 20 -11.29 -15.52 2.67
CA ALA A 20 -11.29 -16.69 1.83
C ALA A 20 -12.38 -17.71 2.21
N GLU A 21 -13.12 -18.16 1.19
CA GLU A 21 -14.01 -19.30 1.23
C GLU A 21 -13.55 -20.38 0.24
N ALA A 22 -13.89 -21.64 0.49
CA ALA A 22 -13.54 -22.74 -0.40
C ALA A 22 -14.59 -22.91 -1.50
N TYR A 23 -14.12 -23.24 -2.68
CA TYR A 23 -14.91 -23.47 -3.89
C TYR A 23 -14.50 -24.76 -4.58
N LEU A 24 -15.47 -25.43 -5.20
CA LEU A 24 -15.24 -26.56 -6.09
C LEU A 24 -15.60 -26.14 -7.55
N SER A 25 -14.69 -26.32 -8.47
CA SER A 25 -14.90 -26.13 -9.90
C SER A 25 -14.75 -27.47 -10.61
N GLU A 26 -15.68 -27.82 -11.48
CA GLU A 26 -15.59 -28.94 -12.41
C GLU A 26 -15.24 -28.41 -13.79
N GLY A 27 -14.12 -28.86 -14.33
CA GLY A 27 -13.57 -28.33 -15.59
C GLY A 27 -13.24 -26.84 -15.46
N TRP A 28 -13.65 -26.05 -16.46
CA TRP A 28 -13.48 -24.59 -16.53
C TRP A 28 -14.73 -23.80 -16.09
N SER A 29 -15.64 -24.45 -15.35
CA SER A 29 -16.86 -23.81 -14.87
C SER A 29 -16.59 -22.85 -13.74
N GLN A 30 -17.50 -21.91 -13.51
CA GLN A 30 -17.50 -21.09 -12.31
C GLN A 30 -17.71 -22.01 -11.10
N GLY A 31 -16.83 -21.90 -10.10
CA GLY A 31 -16.86 -22.76 -8.93
C GLY A 31 -18.10 -22.58 -8.06
N VAL A 32 -18.54 -23.66 -7.44
CA VAL A 32 -19.59 -23.67 -6.42
C VAL A 32 -18.94 -23.48 -5.06
N GLN A 33 -19.45 -22.55 -4.26
CA GLN A 33 -18.97 -22.29 -2.91
C GLN A 33 -19.28 -23.49 -1.99
N LEU A 34 -18.25 -24.01 -1.32
CA LEU A 34 -18.36 -25.14 -0.40
C LEU A 34 -18.46 -24.70 1.07
N THR A 35 -17.87 -23.57 1.43
CA THR A 35 -17.84 -23.07 2.81
C THR A 35 -18.53 -21.72 2.91
N ASN A 36 -19.03 -21.40 4.08
CA ASN A 36 -19.70 -20.15 4.39
C ASN A 36 -19.33 -19.71 5.83
N VAL A 37 -18.03 -19.61 6.08
CA VAL A 37 -17.49 -19.36 7.42
C VAL A 37 -17.62 -17.89 7.82
N ALA A 38 -17.45 -16.99 6.86
CA ALA A 38 -17.31 -15.55 7.10
C ALA A 38 -18.58 -14.74 6.82
N THR A 39 -19.51 -15.21 6.00
CA THR A 39 -20.64 -14.41 5.47
C THR A 39 -21.44 -13.68 6.55
N ALA A 40 -21.85 -14.39 7.61
CA ALA A 40 -22.64 -13.77 8.68
C ALA A 40 -21.86 -12.70 9.45
N ARG A 41 -20.55 -12.91 9.65
CA ARG A 41 -19.67 -11.92 10.30
C ARG A 41 -19.46 -10.69 9.43
N ILE A 42 -19.22 -10.88 8.13
CA ILE A 42 -19.04 -9.79 7.17
C ILE A 42 -20.33 -8.99 7.04
N ALA A 43 -21.49 -9.62 6.98
CA ALA A 43 -22.79 -8.94 6.91
C ALA A 43 -23.10 -8.07 8.14
N ALA A 44 -22.48 -8.37 9.30
CA ALA A 44 -22.63 -7.61 10.53
C ALA A 44 -21.66 -6.43 10.65
N LEU A 45 -20.70 -6.29 9.74
CA LEU A 45 -19.74 -5.16 9.73
C LEU A 45 -20.39 -3.89 9.15
N ALA A 46 -19.85 -2.73 9.55
CA ALA A 46 -20.24 -1.46 8.96
C ALA A 46 -20.05 -1.49 7.43
N PRO A 47 -21.00 -0.95 6.67
CA PRO A 47 -20.92 -0.96 5.22
C PRO A 47 -19.79 -0.06 4.73
N VAL A 48 -18.92 -0.64 3.91
CA VAL A 48 -17.74 0.00 3.33
C VAL A 48 -17.69 -0.31 1.84
N GLU A 49 -17.44 0.70 1.04
CA GLU A 49 -17.24 0.56 -0.40
C GLU A 49 -15.77 0.71 -0.77
N THR A 50 -15.34 0.03 -1.84
CA THR A 50 -14.02 0.18 -2.44
C THR A 50 -14.17 0.44 -3.92
N ARG A 51 -13.52 1.50 -4.40
CA ARG A 51 -13.46 1.89 -5.80
C ARG A 51 -12.01 1.90 -6.27
N ARG A 52 -11.73 1.30 -7.43
CA ARG A 52 -10.43 1.39 -8.12
C ARG A 52 -10.38 2.62 -9.01
N PHE A 53 -9.19 3.17 -9.18
CA PHE A 53 -8.93 4.27 -10.12
C PHE A 53 -7.54 4.16 -10.71
N GLU A 54 -7.31 4.89 -11.78
CA GLU A 54 -6.04 4.98 -12.50
C GLU A 54 -5.69 6.44 -12.71
N PHE A 55 -4.41 6.74 -12.78
CA PHE A 55 -3.90 8.08 -13.03
C PHE A 55 -2.52 8.04 -13.70
N ALA A 56 -2.11 9.16 -14.29
CA ALA A 56 -0.75 9.31 -14.84
C ALA A 56 0.23 9.58 -13.67
N GLY A 57 1.06 8.60 -13.34
CA GLY A 57 2.07 8.66 -12.30
C GLY A 57 3.38 9.30 -12.74
N ALA A 58 4.47 8.89 -12.10
CA ALA A 58 5.82 9.30 -12.44
C ALA A 58 6.17 8.89 -13.87
N GLY A 59 6.84 9.78 -14.60
CA GLY A 59 7.18 9.53 -16.00
C GLY A 59 5.98 9.46 -16.96
N GLY A 60 4.75 9.62 -16.49
CA GLY A 60 3.53 9.48 -17.28
C GLY A 60 3.00 8.07 -17.36
N ASP A 61 3.59 7.12 -16.63
CA ASP A 61 3.14 5.73 -16.59
C ASP A 61 1.77 5.63 -15.90
N THR A 62 0.96 4.63 -16.30
CA THR A 62 -0.31 4.37 -15.63
C THR A 62 -0.06 3.75 -14.25
N VAL A 63 -0.54 4.42 -13.23
CA VAL A 63 -0.50 3.97 -11.84
C VAL A 63 -1.91 3.70 -11.33
N HIS A 64 -2.06 2.66 -10.53
CA HIS A 64 -3.35 2.21 -10.01
C HIS A 64 -3.50 2.53 -8.53
N GLY A 65 -4.74 2.80 -8.14
CA GLY A 65 -5.08 3.03 -6.75
C GLY A 65 -6.47 2.56 -6.38
N GLN A 66 -6.74 2.58 -5.09
CA GLN A 66 -8.03 2.21 -4.51
C GLN A 66 -8.46 3.27 -3.49
N ILE A 67 -9.74 3.61 -3.48
CA ILE A 67 -10.39 4.40 -2.42
C ILE A 67 -11.31 3.45 -1.67
N THR A 68 -11.08 3.28 -0.37
CA THR A 68 -11.94 2.49 0.51
C THR A 68 -12.51 3.42 1.57
N LYS A 69 -13.84 3.58 1.60
CA LYS A 69 -14.52 4.53 2.50
C LYS A 69 -15.83 3.98 3.06
N PRO A 70 -16.37 4.53 4.16
CA PRO A 70 -17.69 4.15 4.64
C PRO A 70 -18.75 4.47 3.60
N SER A 71 -19.76 3.59 3.47
CA SER A 71 -20.91 3.79 2.59
C SER A 71 -22.04 4.51 3.32
N GLY A 72 -22.80 5.35 2.58
CA GLY A 72 -24.00 5.99 3.11
C GLY A 72 -23.75 7.03 4.21
N VAL A 73 -22.56 7.63 4.23
CA VAL A 73 -22.20 8.70 5.16
C VAL A 73 -22.37 10.05 4.47
N ASP A 74 -23.03 10.99 5.16
CA ASP A 74 -23.15 12.37 4.70
C ASP A 74 -21.97 13.23 5.14
N GLY A 75 -21.62 14.23 4.30
CA GLY A 75 -20.57 15.19 4.60
C GLY A 75 -19.17 14.72 4.19
N GLN A 76 -18.16 15.52 4.58
CA GLN A 76 -16.77 15.26 4.23
C GLN A 76 -16.10 14.27 5.17
N ILE A 77 -15.31 13.37 4.61
CA ILE A 77 -14.61 12.26 5.28
C ILE A 77 -13.12 12.55 5.31
N PRO A 78 -12.44 12.51 6.47
CA PRO A 78 -10.99 12.68 6.55
C PRO A 78 -10.27 11.57 5.80
N ALA A 79 -9.11 11.89 5.22
CA ALA A 79 -8.34 10.99 4.38
C ALA A 79 -7.22 10.28 5.15
N ILE A 80 -6.91 9.06 4.73
CA ILE A 80 -5.66 8.36 5.06
C ILE A 80 -4.99 7.94 3.76
N LEU A 81 -3.78 8.44 3.49
CA LEU A 81 -2.91 7.87 2.47
C LEU A 81 -2.22 6.64 3.08
N TYR A 82 -2.54 5.47 2.54
CA TYR A 82 -2.04 4.20 3.05
C TYR A 82 -0.99 3.62 2.10
N VAL A 83 0.25 3.46 2.59
CA VAL A 83 1.40 3.02 1.81
C VAL A 83 1.79 1.60 2.20
N HIS A 84 1.80 0.68 1.23
CA HIS A 84 2.17 -0.71 1.48
C HIS A 84 3.67 -0.89 1.69
N GLY A 85 4.04 -2.00 2.32
CA GLY A 85 5.41 -2.46 2.46
C GLY A 85 5.90 -3.24 1.24
N GLY A 86 7.11 -3.73 1.34
CA GLY A 86 7.85 -4.41 0.29
C GLY A 86 9.20 -3.73 0.08
N PRO A 87 9.38 -2.85 -0.95
CA PRO A 87 8.40 -2.14 -1.76
C PRO A 87 7.68 -2.99 -2.82
N GLN A 88 8.21 -4.16 -3.15
CA GLN A 88 7.64 -5.10 -4.12
C GLN A 88 6.40 -5.81 -3.52
N GLY A 89 5.29 -5.10 -3.46
CA GLY A 89 3.98 -5.54 -3.00
C GLY A 89 2.87 -4.90 -3.81
N SER A 90 1.61 -5.11 -3.45
CA SER A 90 0.47 -4.37 -3.98
C SER A 90 -0.76 -4.50 -3.09
N PHE A 91 -1.69 -3.57 -3.22
CA PHE A 91 -2.97 -3.62 -2.50
C PHE A 91 -3.99 -4.55 -3.11
N ASN A 92 -3.75 -5.16 -4.24
CA ASN A 92 -4.60 -6.08 -5.01
C ASN A 92 -6.05 -6.27 -4.49
N ASP A 93 -6.83 -7.20 -5.06
CA ASP A 93 -8.16 -7.53 -4.57
C ASP A 93 -8.08 -8.76 -3.65
N GLY A 94 -7.50 -8.59 -2.46
CA GLY A 94 -7.32 -9.65 -1.50
C GLY A 94 -7.72 -9.23 -0.07
N TRP A 95 -8.14 -10.19 0.74
CA TRP A 95 -8.41 -9.97 2.14
C TRP A 95 -7.11 -9.93 2.94
N SER A 96 -6.90 -8.84 3.66
CA SER A 96 -5.86 -8.77 4.69
C SER A 96 -6.50 -8.81 6.07
N SER A 97 -6.08 -9.75 6.92
CA SER A 97 -6.49 -9.77 8.33
C SER A 97 -5.67 -8.82 9.20
N ARG A 98 -4.52 -8.35 8.70
CA ARG A 98 -3.59 -7.47 9.43
C ARG A 98 -3.67 -6.01 8.95
N TRP A 99 -3.60 -5.79 7.64
CA TRP A 99 -3.52 -4.48 7.00
C TRP A 99 -4.75 -4.20 6.14
N ASN A 100 -5.94 -4.31 6.74
CA ASN A 100 -7.21 -4.18 6.01
C ASN A 100 -7.69 -2.73 6.01
N PRO A 101 -7.74 -2.05 4.84
CA PRO A 101 -8.20 -0.67 4.75
C PRO A 101 -9.66 -0.49 5.21
N ARG A 102 -10.47 -1.56 5.15
CA ARG A 102 -11.87 -1.53 5.62
C ARG A 102 -11.99 -1.29 7.12
N VAL A 103 -10.98 -1.69 7.91
CA VAL A 103 -10.95 -1.42 9.35
C VAL A 103 -10.88 0.09 9.60
N LEU A 104 -9.99 0.78 8.88
CA LEU A 104 -9.86 2.25 8.97
C LEU A 104 -11.10 2.95 8.40
N ALA A 105 -11.63 2.45 7.28
CA ALA A 105 -12.84 2.98 6.68
C ALA A 105 -14.05 2.84 7.62
N SER A 106 -14.18 1.72 8.35
CA SER A 106 -15.25 1.54 9.34
C SER A 106 -15.20 2.52 10.52
N GLN A 107 -14.04 3.17 10.72
CA GLN A 107 -13.85 4.24 11.71
C GLN A 107 -14.11 5.65 11.14
N GLY A 108 -14.59 5.75 9.90
CA GLY A 108 -14.98 7.02 9.29
C GLY A 108 -13.89 7.68 8.42
N TYR A 109 -12.89 6.95 7.98
CA TYR A 109 -11.83 7.48 7.10
C TYR A 109 -12.02 7.04 5.65
N ALA A 110 -11.64 7.91 4.72
CA ALA A 110 -11.41 7.52 3.33
C ALA A 110 -9.94 7.08 3.18
N VAL A 111 -9.73 5.79 2.95
CA VAL A 111 -8.39 5.20 2.80
C VAL A 111 -8.02 5.18 1.33
N ILE A 112 -6.96 5.89 0.98
CA ILE A 112 -6.41 5.98 -0.37
C ILE A 112 -5.15 5.13 -0.40
N SER A 113 -5.19 4.06 -1.20
CA SER A 113 -4.09 3.12 -1.38
C SER A 113 -3.58 3.23 -2.81
N VAL A 114 -2.26 3.36 -2.99
CA VAL A 114 -1.63 3.55 -4.31
C VAL A 114 -0.59 2.45 -4.53
N ASP A 115 -0.68 1.77 -5.66
CA ASP A 115 0.34 0.82 -6.12
C ASP A 115 1.41 1.58 -6.91
N PHE A 116 2.34 2.22 -6.19
CA PHE A 116 3.41 3.07 -6.73
C PHE A 116 4.45 2.25 -7.50
N HIS A 117 5.32 2.91 -8.27
CA HIS A 117 6.45 2.27 -8.96
C HIS A 117 7.28 1.42 -7.97
N GLY A 118 7.47 0.14 -8.31
CA GLY A 118 7.99 -0.89 -7.42
C GLY A 118 6.94 -1.94 -7.05
N SER A 119 5.65 -1.60 -7.15
CA SER A 119 4.57 -2.54 -6.87
C SER A 119 4.55 -3.70 -7.87
N THR A 120 4.06 -4.86 -7.40
CA THR A 120 3.89 -6.06 -8.22
C THR A 120 2.54 -6.09 -8.91
N GLY A 121 2.42 -6.90 -9.99
CA GLY A 121 1.17 -7.09 -10.72
C GLY A 121 1.06 -6.26 -12.01
N TYR A 122 1.97 -5.30 -12.22
CA TYR A 122 1.95 -4.36 -13.36
C TYR A 122 3.10 -4.58 -14.35
N GLY A 123 3.74 -5.72 -14.28
CA GLY A 123 4.87 -6.11 -15.13
C GLY A 123 6.23 -5.84 -14.48
N GLN A 124 7.25 -6.57 -14.98
CA GLN A 124 8.59 -6.55 -14.37
C GLN A 124 9.23 -5.16 -14.39
N ALA A 125 9.07 -4.40 -15.48
CA ALA A 125 9.64 -3.06 -15.60
C ALA A 125 9.08 -2.09 -14.54
N PHE A 126 7.79 -2.20 -14.21
CA PHE A 126 7.15 -1.39 -13.17
C PHE A 126 7.69 -1.78 -11.77
N THR A 127 7.82 -3.08 -11.52
CA THR A 127 8.40 -3.60 -10.27
C THR A 127 9.87 -3.19 -10.11
N ASP A 128 10.69 -3.30 -11.17
CA ASP A 128 12.12 -2.95 -11.12
C ASP A 128 12.38 -1.45 -11.06
N ALA A 129 11.36 -0.62 -11.34
CA ALA A 129 11.49 0.83 -11.31
C ALA A 129 11.83 1.41 -9.92
N ILE A 130 11.68 0.62 -8.86
CA ILE A 130 12.11 0.96 -7.49
C ILE A 130 13.63 0.92 -7.33
N ASN A 131 14.32 0.11 -8.16
CA ASN A 131 15.76 -0.07 -8.04
C ASN A 131 16.50 1.25 -8.20
N ARG A 132 17.25 1.63 -7.18
CA ARG A 132 18.00 2.88 -7.05
C ARG A 132 17.14 4.15 -6.96
N ASP A 133 15.82 4.00 -6.74
CA ASP A 133 14.87 5.12 -6.70
C ASP A 133 13.80 4.97 -5.61
N TRP A 134 14.22 4.69 -4.38
CA TRP A 134 13.31 4.38 -3.28
C TRP A 134 12.38 5.53 -2.86
N GLY A 135 12.84 6.77 -2.98
CA GLY A 135 12.09 7.95 -2.57
C GLY A 135 11.69 8.89 -3.71
N GLY A 136 12.02 8.58 -4.96
CA GLY A 136 11.73 9.43 -6.12
C GLY A 136 10.36 9.13 -6.74
N LYS A 137 10.30 8.21 -7.70
CA LYS A 137 9.04 7.84 -8.36
C LYS A 137 7.94 7.41 -7.40
N PRO A 138 8.21 6.59 -6.36
CA PRO A 138 7.17 6.24 -5.41
C PRO A 138 6.52 7.43 -4.71
N LEU A 139 7.31 8.41 -4.27
CA LEU A 139 6.75 9.62 -3.67
C LEU A 139 5.94 10.43 -4.69
N GLU A 140 6.41 10.59 -5.91
CA GLU A 140 5.68 11.27 -6.98
C GLU A 140 4.34 10.59 -7.27
N ASP A 141 4.31 9.25 -7.31
CA ASP A 141 3.08 8.47 -7.50
C ASP A 141 2.10 8.66 -6.34
N LEU A 142 2.59 8.66 -5.12
CA LEU A 142 1.77 8.90 -3.93
C LEU A 142 1.16 10.32 -3.94
N GLN A 143 1.94 11.33 -4.33
CA GLN A 143 1.47 12.71 -4.48
C GLN A 143 0.38 12.83 -5.53
N LYS A 144 0.62 12.28 -6.72
CA LYS A 144 -0.33 12.29 -7.84
C LYS A 144 -1.56 11.44 -7.55
N GLY A 145 -1.38 10.28 -6.92
CA GLY A 145 -2.46 9.38 -6.55
C GLY A 145 -3.40 9.97 -5.51
N LEU A 146 -2.85 10.66 -4.50
CA LEU A 146 -3.67 11.40 -3.54
C LEU A 146 -4.46 12.52 -4.25
N ALA A 147 -3.81 13.31 -5.11
CA ALA A 147 -4.48 14.36 -5.86
C ALA A 147 -5.59 13.81 -6.78
N ALA A 148 -5.33 12.69 -7.48
CA ALA A 148 -6.32 12.02 -8.31
C ALA A 148 -7.53 11.52 -7.51
N ALA A 149 -7.30 10.90 -6.34
CA ALA A 149 -8.37 10.44 -5.47
C ALA A 149 -9.26 11.58 -4.97
N LEU A 150 -8.65 12.70 -4.55
CA LEU A 150 -9.38 13.90 -4.12
C LEU A 150 -10.20 14.53 -5.26
N ALA A 151 -9.67 14.52 -6.49
CA ALA A 151 -10.39 15.01 -7.66
C ALA A 151 -11.57 14.10 -8.07
N LEU A 152 -11.45 12.78 -7.84
CA LEU A 152 -12.46 11.78 -8.18
C LEU A 152 -13.63 11.74 -7.18
N ASP A 153 -13.40 12.14 -5.94
CA ASP A 153 -14.40 12.04 -4.87
C ASP A 153 -14.35 13.27 -3.96
N SER A 154 -15.25 14.22 -4.22
CA SER A 154 -15.37 15.47 -3.46
C SER A 154 -15.81 15.29 -2.00
N GLN A 155 -16.22 14.08 -1.61
CA GLN A 155 -16.53 13.75 -0.23
C GLN A 155 -15.26 13.56 0.62
N ILE A 156 -14.10 13.34 -0.01
CA ILE A 156 -12.83 13.18 0.70
C ILE A 156 -12.24 14.54 1.05
N ASP A 157 -12.03 14.78 2.34
CA ASP A 157 -11.41 16.01 2.85
C ASP A 157 -9.87 15.85 2.86
N GLY A 158 -9.24 16.42 1.85
CA GLY A 158 -7.79 16.42 1.72
C GLY A 158 -7.07 17.27 2.77
N GLU A 159 -7.73 18.25 3.38
CA GLU A 159 -7.13 19.10 4.41
C GLU A 159 -7.07 18.40 5.78
N ARG A 160 -7.91 17.41 5.99
CA ARG A 160 -7.88 16.51 7.15
C ARG A 160 -7.30 15.17 6.77
N ALA A 161 -6.06 15.15 6.30
CA ALA A 161 -5.39 13.95 5.85
C ALA A 161 -4.25 13.55 6.77
N CYS A 162 -4.13 12.24 7.04
CA CYS A 162 -2.95 11.59 7.61
C CYS A 162 -2.35 10.62 6.58
N ALA A 163 -1.10 10.18 6.81
CA ALA A 163 -0.53 9.08 6.06
C ALA A 163 -0.04 7.99 7.02
N MET A 164 -0.07 6.74 6.55
CA MET A 164 0.40 5.60 7.33
C MET A 164 1.03 4.53 6.47
N GLY A 165 1.95 3.78 7.05
CA GLY A 165 2.57 2.66 6.37
C GLY A 165 3.46 1.82 7.26
N ALA A 166 3.76 0.61 6.81
CA ALA A 166 4.60 -0.33 7.53
C ALA A 166 5.77 -0.81 6.66
N SER A 167 6.90 -1.15 7.30
CA SER A 167 8.10 -1.63 6.60
C SER A 167 8.60 -0.58 5.58
N TYR A 168 8.64 -0.88 4.28
CA TYR A 168 8.87 0.16 3.28
C TYR A 168 7.86 1.31 3.37
N GLY A 169 6.58 1.01 3.66
CA GLY A 169 5.58 2.06 3.90
C GLY A 169 5.92 2.92 5.12
N GLY A 170 6.52 2.33 6.16
CA GLY A 170 7.05 3.06 7.30
C GLY A 170 8.28 3.91 6.95
N TYR A 171 9.20 3.39 6.11
CA TYR A 171 10.26 4.18 5.48
C TYR A 171 9.67 5.38 4.74
N MET A 172 8.62 5.17 3.95
CA MET A 172 7.97 6.25 3.20
C MET A 172 7.36 7.30 4.13
N MET A 173 6.87 6.94 5.32
CA MET A 173 6.42 7.94 6.30
C MET A 173 7.57 8.81 6.79
N ASN A 174 8.73 8.22 7.11
CA ASN A 174 9.94 8.95 7.45
C ASN A 174 10.44 9.84 6.29
N TRP A 175 10.28 9.34 5.05
CA TRP A 175 10.66 10.06 3.83
C TRP A 175 9.72 11.24 3.54
N ILE A 176 8.41 11.04 3.66
CA ILE A 176 7.38 12.08 3.49
C ILE A 176 7.61 13.21 4.48
N GLU A 177 7.91 12.91 5.73
CA GLU A 177 8.13 13.92 6.77
C GLU A 177 9.23 14.93 6.38
N GLY A 178 10.30 14.44 5.75
CA GLY A 178 11.41 15.29 5.32
C GLY A 178 11.27 15.91 3.91
N ASN A 179 10.44 15.32 3.03
CA ASN A 179 10.42 15.66 1.61
C ASN A 179 9.04 16.11 1.07
N TRP A 180 8.01 16.00 1.89
CA TRP A 180 6.68 16.53 1.60
C TRP A 180 6.05 17.14 2.88
N PRO A 181 6.74 18.11 3.49
CA PRO A 181 6.33 18.70 4.75
C PRO A 181 4.96 19.39 4.64
N ASP A 182 4.31 19.59 5.76
CA ASP A 182 3.03 20.32 5.92
C ASP A 182 1.83 19.72 5.16
N ARG A 183 1.99 18.55 4.51
CA ARG A 183 0.89 17.94 3.77
C ARG A 183 -0.10 17.21 4.65
N PHE A 184 0.36 16.59 5.72
CA PHE A 184 -0.43 15.74 6.58
C PHE A 184 -0.58 16.32 7.98
N LYS A 185 -1.71 15.99 8.63
CA LYS A 185 -1.96 16.36 10.04
C LYS A 185 -1.32 15.37 11.01
N CYS A 186 -1.08 14.16 10.56
CA CYS A 186 -0.37 13.12 11.32
C CYS A 186 0.24 12.07 10.39
N LEU A 187 1.29 11.43 10.88
CA LEU A 187 1.89 10.26 10.27
C LEU A 187 1.85 9.08 11.23
N VAL A 188 1.71 7.87 10.71
CA VAL A 188 1.84 6.63 11.48
C VAL A 188 2.87 5.75 10.80
N GLN A 189 4.00 5.61 11.44
CA GLN A 189 5.13 4.82 10.97
C GLN A 189 5.19 3.51 11.78
N HIS A 190 5.08 2.37 11.13
CA HIS A 190 5.22 1.06 11.75
C HIS A 190 6.44 0.34 11.20
N ASP A 191 7.38 -0.02 12.08
CA ASP A 191 8.64 -0.72 11.78
C ASP A 191 9.38 -0.23 10.51
N GLY A 192 9.34 1.08 10.25
CA GLY A 192 9.94 1.71 9.08
C GLY A 192 11.44 1.96 9.22
N LEU A 193 12.13 1.88 8.08
CA LEU A 193 13.54 2.21 8.01
C LEU A 193 13.74 3.71 8.16
N PHE A 194 14.59 4.10 9.10
CA PHE A 194 14.91 5.49 9.38
C PHE A 194 16.33 5.87 8.94
N ASP A 195 17.33 5.05 9.29
CA ASP A 195 18.72 5.23 8.87
C ASP A 195 19.17 4.07 7.97
N MET A 196 19.39 4.36 6.70
CA MET A 196 19.76 3.36 5.70
C MET A 196 21.14 2.73 5.94
N ARG A 197 22.03 3.42 6.68
CA ARG A 197 23.32 2.85 7.12
C ARG A 197 23.11 1.77 8.16
N SER A 198 22.33 2.09 9.20
CA SER A 198 21.98 1.13 10.26
C SER A 198 21.24 -0.07 9.66
N PHE A 199 20.29 0.16 8.77
CA PHE A 199 19.59 -0.90 8.06
C PHE A 199 20.55 -1.86 7.35
N TYR A 200 21.48 -1.33 6.54
CA TYR A 200 22.41 -2.17 5.78
C TYR A 200 23.28 -3.05 6.69
N TYR A 201 23.78 -2.51 7.81
CA TYR A 201 24.69 -3.24 8.69
C TYR A 201 23.98 -4.10 9.76
N ALA A 202 22.69 -3.91 9.98
CA ALA A 202 21.92 -4.66 10.96
C ALA A 202 21.07 -5.80 10.36
N THR A 203 20.72 -5.72 9.06
CA THR A 203 19.89 -6.73 8.41
C THR A 203 20.66 -8.02 8.14
N GLU A 204 20.02 -9.16 8.32
CA GLU A 204 20.48 -10.47 7.83
C GLU A 204 20.20 -10.66 6.33
N GLU A 205 19.28 -9.89 5.76
CA GLU A 205 18.84 -9.99 4.36
C GLU A 205 19.66 -9.09 3.43
N LEU A 206 20.99 -9.18 3.47
CA LEU A 206 21.90 -8.31 2.69
C LEU A 206 21.68 -8.37 1.17
N TRP A 207 21.08 -9.44 0.65
CA TRP A 207 20.70 -9.54 -0.77
C TRP A 207 19.73 -8.43 -1.18
N PHE A 208 18.79 -8.07 -0.32
CA PHE A 208 17.74 -7.11 -0.55
C PHE A 208 18.30 -5.68 -0.77
N PRO A 209 18.98 -5.04 0.19
CA PRO A 209 19.53 -3.70 -0.05
C PRO A 209 20.60 -3.69 -1.13
N ARG A 210 21.36 -4.78 -1.35
CA ARG A 210 22.33 -4.86 -2.46
C ARG A 210 21.65 -4.83 -3.81
N TRP A 211 20.48 -5.47 -3.94
CA TRP A 211 19.69 -5.44 -5.16
C TRP A 211 19.11 -4.04 -5.39
N ASP A 212 18.41 -3.51 -4.41
CA ASP A 212 17.68 -2.23 -4.54
C ASP A 212 18.63 -1.02 -4.64
N PHE A 213 19.80 -1.06 -4.01
CA PHE A 213 20.79 0.02 -4.06
C PHE A 213 22.02 -0.29 -4.95
N GLY A 214 21.99 -1.41 -5.67
CA GLY A 214 23.01 -1.76 -6.67
C GLY A 214 24.38 -2.06 -6.09
N GLY A 215 24.47 -2.57 -4.85
CA GLY A 215 25.71 -2.95 -4.20
C GLY A 215 25.67 -2.76 -2.68
N SER A 216 26.79 -3.05 -2.02
CA SER A 216 26.92 -2.81 -0.58
C SER A 216 26.91 -1.30 -0.27
N TYR A 217 26.63 -0.95 0.99
CA TYR A 217 26.76 0.44 1.44
C TYR A 217 28.16 1.02 1.18
N ALA A 218 29.23 0.25 1.44
CA ALA A 218 30.60 0.68 1.19
C ALA A 218 30.89 0.96 -0.30
N GLN A 219 30.23 0.21 -1.20
CA GLN A 219 30.40 0.38 -2.65
C GLN A 219 29.56 1.53 -3.21
N ASN A 220 28.40 1.78 -2.63
CA ASN A 220 27.40 2.69 -3.20
C ASN A 220 26.77 3.66 -2.17
N SER A 221 27.56 4.08 -1.18
CA SER A 221 27.09 4.91 -0.07
C SER A 221 26.31 6.15 -0.50
N LYS A 222 26.70 6.82 -1.59
CA LYS A 222 26.01 8.01 -2.10
C LYS A 222 24.54 7.74 -2.44
N LEU A 223 24.23 6.53 -2.92
CA LEU A 223 22.86 6.18 -3.26
C LEU A 223 22.04 5.88 -1.99
N TYR A 224 22.63 5.17 -1.03
CA TYR A 224 21.99 4.96 0.28
C TYR A 224 21.70 6.29 0.97
N GLU A 225 22.70 7.21 1.00
CA GLU A 225 22.52 8.51 1.63
C GLU A 225 21.51 9.41 0.91
N ARG A 226 21.38 9.29 -0.40
CA ARG A 226 20.36 10.01 -1.18
C ARG A 226 18.95 9.71 -0.70
N TRP A 227 18.66 8.45 -0.38
CA TRP A 227 17.35 7.96 0.04
C TRP A 227 17.28 7.70 1.55
N ASN A 228 18.14 8.35 2.33
CA ASN A 228 18.24 8.16 3.77
C ASN A 228 17.41 9.20 4.54
N PRO A 229 16.26 8.81 5.15
CA PRO A 229 15.40 9.75 5.86
C PRO A 229 16.10 10.56 6.96
N VAL A 230 17.08 9.96 7.66
CA VAL A 230 17.81 10.64 8.74
C VAL A 230 18.48 11.94 8.29
N ASN A 231 18.81 12.06 7.00
CA ASN A 231 19.46 13.25 6.45
C ASN A 231 18.49 14.44 6.26
N TYR A 232 17.20 14.25 6.53
CA TYR A 232 16.15 15.25 6.31
C TYR A 232 15.34 15.58 7.57
N VAL A 233 15.82 15.16 8.75
CA VAL A 233 15.10 15.34 10.03
C VAL A 233 14.90 16.81 10.41
N ASP A 234 15.74 17.71 9.94
CA ASP A 234 15.60 19.14 10.19
C ASP A 234 14.32 19.73 9.54
N ASN A 235 13.73 19.01 8.59
CA ASN A 235 12.47 19.38 7.93
C ASN A 235 11.23 18.82 8.63
N TRP A 236 11.39 17.96 9.65
CA TRP A 236 10.29 17.24 10.28
C TRP A 236 9.45 18.16 11.15
N GLN A 237 8.14 18.19 10.92
CA GLN A 237 7.19 19.07 11.59
C GLN A 237 5.87 18.40 11.94
N THR A 238 5.51 17.30 11.24
CA THR A 238 4.23 16.63 11.40
C THR A 238 4.25 15.69 12.62
N PRO A 239 3.25 15.71 13.50
CA PRO A 239 3.15 14.71 14.58
C PRO A 239 3.17 13.29 14.03
N MET A 240 4.08 12.44 14.52
CA MET A 240 4.24 11.06 14.07
C MET A 240 4.12 10.07 15.24
N LEU A 241 3.29 9.04 15.05
CA LEU A 241 3.28 7.85 15.87
C LEU A 241 4.27 6.84 15.28
N VAL A 242 5.20 6.35 16.11
CA VAL A 242 6.21 5.35 15.77
C VAL A 242 5.96 4.07 16.57
#